data_7009b7919c242ec822143f8c36c2e182
#
_entry.id   7009b7919c242ec822143f8c36c2e182
#
_cell.length_a   1.000
_cell.length_b   1.000
_cell.length_c   1.000
_cell.angle_alpha   90.00
_cell.angle_beta   90.00
_cell.angle_gamma   90.00
#
_symmetry.space_group_name_H-M   'P 1'
#
loop_
_entity.id
_entity.type
_entity.pdbx_description
1 polymer ?
#
loop_
_entity_poly.entity_id
_entity_poly.type
_entity_poly.pdbx_seq_one_letter_code
_entity_poly.pdbx_strand_id
1 'polypeptide(L)'
;MREYKFDIHNEMYVAIPEEKEKVCLALSDSLEVINKELIPSYKAKLDNLLDQSSVWYPTAFGKIQEEFPGLSHARLLSIFILSEHTDIDLIFGLEFGLREDSEHGRGLKFSLDSFEILEYGIGKVAYY
;
A
#
# COMPACT_ATOMS: atom_id res chain seq x y z
N MET A 1 -3.76 2.91 -19.23
CA MET A 1 -3.54 1.82 -18.26
C MET A 1 -2.06 1.70 -17.94
N ARG A 2 -1.72 1.56 -16.66
CA ARG A 2 -0.34 1.39 -16.24
C ARG A 2 0.18 0.02 -16.63
N GLU A 3 1.49 -0.06 -16.93
CA GLU A 3 2.15 -1.35 -17.10
C GLU A 3 2.66 -1.84 -15.75
N TYR A 4 2.47 -3.13 -15.48
CA TYR A 4 2.94 -3.76 -14.25
C TYR A 4 4.03 -4.76 -14.60
N LYS A 5 5.28 -4.39 -14.27
CA LYS A 5 6.46 -5.23 -14.49
C LYS A 5 7.19 -5.38 -13.17
N PHE A 6 6.86 -6.46 -12.46
CA PHE A 6 7.48 -6.76 -11.18
C PHE A 6 8.82 -7.45 -11.40
N ASP A 7 9.79 -7.12 -10.54
CA ASP A 7 11.13 -7.72 -10.59
C ASP A 7 11.16 -9.10 -9.92
N ILE A 8 12.37 -9.64 -9.71
CA ILE A 8 12.53 -10.98 -9.09
C ILE A 8 12.09 -11.01 -7.63
N HIS A 9 11.91 -9.86 -6.99
CA HIS A 9 11.41 -9.75 -5.61
C HIS A 9 9.92 -9.40 -5.58
N ASN A 10 9.24 -9.46 -6.72
CA ASN A 10 7.83 -9.10 -6.88
C ASN A 10 7.56 -7.64 -6.51
N GLU A 11 8.48 -6.76 -6.86
CA GLU A 11 8.41 -5.33 -6.57
C GLU A 11 8.57 -4.51 -7.84
N MET A 12 7.93 -3.35 -7.84
CA MET A 12 8.16 -2.30 -8.83
C MET A 12 7.96 -0.95 -8.16
N TYR A 13 8.41 0.12 -8.81
CA TYR A 13 8.27 1.46 -8.27
C TYR A 13 7.23 2.24 -9.04
N VAL A 14 6.37 2.94 -8.30
CA VAL A 14 5.26 3.73 -8.86
C VAL A 14 5.31 5.14 -8.30
N ALA A 15 4.75 6.09 -9.05
CA ALA A 15 4.62 7.48 -8.62
C ALA A 15 3.19 7.75 -8.19
N ILE A 16 3.04 8.46 -7.07
CA ILE A 16 1.75 8.98 -6.62
C ILE A 16 1.91 10.48 -6.32
N PRO A 17 0.84 11.28 -6.49
CA PRO A 17 0.95 12.75 -6.31
C PRO A 17 1.37 13.17 -4.89
N GLU A 18 1.04 12.38 -3.88
CA GLU A 18 1.29 12.71 -2.48
C GLU A 18 2.75 12.54 -2.05
N GLU A 19 3.57 11.86 -2.86
CA GLU A 19 4.97 11.61 -2.54
C GLU A 19 5.89 12.19 -3.63
N LYS A 20 7.02 12.76 -3.21
CA LYS A 20 8.02 13.30 -4.14
C LYS A 20 8.81 12.18 -4.83
N GLU A 21 9.07 11.11 -4.09
CA GLU A 21 9.84 9.98 -4.59
C GLU A 21 8.92 8.82 -4.93
N LYS A 22 9.39 7.92 -5.78
CA LYS A 22 8.64 6.72 -6.13
C LYS A 22 8.44 5.83 -4.92
N VAL A 23 7.30 5.15 -4.88
CA VAL A 23 6.90 4.25 -3.82
C VAL A 23 7.02 2.82 -4.33
N CYS A 24 7.49 1.92 -3.48
CA CYS A 24 7.58 0.50 -3.82
C CYS A 24 6.17 -0.12 -3.82
N LEU A 25 5.78 -0.72 -4.94
CA LEU A 25 4.57 -1.53 -5.03
C LEU A 25 5.00 -2.99 -5.04
N ALA A 26 4.60 -3.74 -4.03
CA ALA A 26 5.04 -5.12 -3.84
C ALA A 26 3.85 -6.07 -3.76
N LEU A 27 3.96 -7.21 -4.44
CA LEU A 27 3.03 -8.32 -4.28
C LEU A 27 3.52 -9.17 -3.09
N SER A 28 2.59 -9.56 -2.22
CA SER A 28 2.94 -10.41 -1.08
C SER A 28 3.47 -11.76 -1.56
N ASP A 29 4.53 -12.26 -0.91
CA ASP A 29 5.13 -13.55 -1.24
C ASP A 29 4.16 -14.72 -1.06
N SER A 30 3.11 -14.54 -0.26
CA SER A 30 2.09 -15.58 -0.03
C SER A 30 1.11 -15.71 -1.19
N LEU A 31 1.11 -14.78 -2.16
CA LEU A 31 0.16 -14.80 -3.27
C LEU A 31 0.60 -15.76 -4.38
N GLU A 32 -0.34 -16.54 -4.89
CA GLU A 32 -0.09 -17.40 -6.04
C GLU A 32 0.06 -16.60 -7.33
N VAL A 33 -0.54 -15.42 -7.38
CA VAL A 33 -0.52 -14.54 -8.55
C VAL A 33 0.89 -14.07 -8.93
N ILE A 34 1.84 -14.09 -8.00
CA ILE A 34 3.23 -13.64 -8.25
C ILE A 34 3.93 -14.47 -9.33
N ASN A 35 3.50 -15.71 -9.54
CA ASN A 35 4.11 -16.60 -10.52
C ASN A 35 3.33 -16.65 -11.84
N LYS A 36 2.36 -15.75 -12.02
CA LYS A 36 1.47 -15.73 -13.17
C LYS A 36 1.36 -14.32 -13.72
N GLU A 37 1.05 -14.23 -15.02
CA GLU A 37 0.72 -12.94 -15.61
C GLU A 37 -0.57 -12.41 -14.99
N LEU A 38 -0.59 -11.11 -14.65
CA LEU A 38 -1.76 -10.48 -14.05
C LEU A 38 -2.89 -10.38 -15.07
N ILE A 39 -4.07 -10.84 -14.67
CA ILE A 39 -5.26 -10.72 -15.53
C ILE A 39 -5.74 -9.27 -15.60
N PRO A 40 -6.45 -8.89 -16.70
CA PRO A 40 -6.87 -7.48 -16.86
C PRO A 40 -7.71 -6.93 -15.73
N SER A 41 -8.63 -7.73 -15.16
CA SER A 41 -9.47 -7.26 -14.06
C SER A 41 -8.65 -6.96 -12.80
N TYR A 42 -7.58 -7.71 -12.55
CA TYR A 42 -6.70 -7.45 -11.41
C TYR A 42 -5.89 -6.17 -11.64
N LYS A 43 -5.38 -5.99 -12.87
CA LYS A 43 -4.67 -4.76 -13.23
C LYS A 43 -5.57 -3.54 -13.06
N ALA A 44 -6.85 -3.66 -13.41
CA ALA A 44 -7.82 -2.57 -13.22
C ALA A 44 -8.00 -2.22 -11.74
N LYS A 45 -7.98 -3.21 -10.85
CA LYS A 45 -8.03 -2.96 -9.41
C LYS A 45 -6.79 -2.23 -8.92
N LEU A 46 -5.61 -2.62 -9.41
CA LEU A 46 -4.36 -1.93 -9.08
C LEU A 46 -4.37 -0.49 -9.59
N ASP A 47 -4.85 -0.26 -10.81
CA ASP A 47 -5.01 1.09 -11.35
C ASP A 47 -5.92 1.93 -10.47
N ASN A 48 -7.06 1.37 -10.04
CA ASN A 48 -8.00 2.06 -9.15
C ASN A 48 -7.34 2.40 -7.81
N LEU A 49 -6.60 1.46 -7.23
CA LEU A 49 -5.87 1.70 -5.99
C LEU A 49 -4.96 2.93 -6.13
N LEU A 50 -4.13 2.95 -7.16
CA LEU A 50 -3.16 4.02 -7.37
C LEU A 50 -3.85 5.34 -7.73
N ASP A 51 -4.92 5.29 -8.51
CA ASP A 51 -5.68 6.49 -8.91
C ASP A 51 -6.43 7.12 -7.73
N GLN A 52 -6.74 6.33 -6.70
CA GLN A 52 -7.48 6.80 -5.52
C GLN A 52 -6.57 7.16 -4.33
N SER A 53 -5.30 7.42 -4.58
CA SER A 53 -4.36 7.79 -3.51
C SER A 53 -4.82 9.04 -2.74
N SER A 54 -5.52 9.96 -3.40
CA SER A 54 -6.09 11.15 -2.76
C SER A 54 -7.16 10.82 -1.70
N VAL A 55 -7.70 9.60 -1.73
CA VAL A 55 -8.67 9.12 -0.74
C VAL A 55 -7.97 8.41 0.41
N TRP A 56 -7.17 7.37 0.12
CA TRP A 56 -6.58 6.57 1.18
C TRP A 56 -5.36 7.21 1.85
N TYR A 57 -4.60 8.06 1.14
CA TYR A 57 -3.40 8.66 1.72
C TYR A 57 -3.73 9.59 2.90
N PRO A 58 -4.67 10.55 2.76
CA PRO A 58 -5.04 11.40 3.90
C PRO A 58 -5.66 10.62 5.06
N THR A 59 -6.42 9.56 4.75
CA THR A 59 -7.03 8.70 5.77
C THR A 59 -5.94 7.99 6.59
N ALA A 60 -4.92 7.45 5.90
CA ALA A 60 -3.80 6.79 6.56
C ALA A 60 -3.00 7.78 7.40
N PHE A 61 -2.67 8.95 6.83
CA PHE A 61 -1.92 9.98 7.54
C PHE A 61 -2.66 10.47 8.78
N GLY A 62 -3.97 10.68 8.66
CA GLY A 62 -4.80 11.08 9.79
C GLY A 62 -4.82 10.05 10.92
N LYS A 63 -4.81 8.78 10.57
CA LYS A 63 -4.73 7.69 11.57
C LYS A 63 -3.41 7.74 12.34
N ILE A 64 -2.31 7.96 11.64
CA ILE A 64 -0.99 8.10 12.29
C ILE A 64 -0.95 9.32 13.17
N GLN A 65 -1.57 10.44 12.75
CA GLN A 65 -1.64 11.66 13.54
C GLN A 65 -2.44 11.50 14.84
N GLU A 66 -3.37 10.57 14.91
CA GLU A 66 -4.08 10.27 16.16
C GLU A 66 -3.10 9.77 17.22
N GLU A 67 -2.09 9.02 16.83
CA GLU A 67 -1.04 8.53 17.73
C GLU A 67 0.06 9.57 17.95
N PHE A 68 0.38 10.34 16.92
CA PHE A 68 1.43 11.36 16.94
C PHE A 68 0.85 12.72 16.55
N PRO A 69 0.14 13.41 17.49
CA PRO A 69 -0.57 14.66 17.14
C PRO A 69 0.30 15.79 16.55
N GLY A 70 1.59 15.77 16.86
CA GLY A 70 2.53 16.75 16.31
C GLY A 70 3.14 16.39 14.98
N LEU A 71 2.73 15.25 14.39
CA LEU A 71 3.31 14.77 13.15
C LEU A 71 3.00 15.70 11.98
N SER A 72 4.05 16.21 11.33
CA SER A 72 3.92 17.06 10.14
C SER A 72 4.28 16.31 8.87
N HIS A 73 5.01 15.18 8.97
CA HIS A 73 5.48 14.44 7.81
C HIS A 73 5.66 12.95 8.14
N ALA A 74 5.17 12.13 7.24
CA ALA A 74 5.46 10.70 7.22
C ALA A 74 5.66 10.32 5.75
N ARG A 75 6.62 9.45 5.48
CA ARG A 75 6.93 9.04 4.12
C ARG A 75 6.35 7.67 3.84
N LEU A 76 5.55 7.58 2.78
CA LEU A 76 5.07 6.28 2.31
C LEU A 76 6.22 5.55 1.64
N LEU A 77 6.61 4.41 2.19
CA LEU A 77 7.73 3.61 1.69
C LEU A 77 7.24 2.55 0.71
N SER A 78 6.16 1.85 1.06
CA SER A 78 5.69 0.70 0.28
C SER A 78 4.19 0.56 0.33
N ILE A 79 3.65 0.04 -0.78
CA ILE A 79 2.27 -0.42 -0.90
C ILE A 79 2.36 -1.93 -1.14
N PHE A 80 1.75 -2.72 -0.26
CA PHE A 80 1.75 -4.18 -0.36
C PHE A 80 0.38 -4.65 -0.83
N ILE A 81 0.36 -5.51 -1.84
CA ILE A 81 -0.87 -6.14 -2.32
C ILE A 81 -0.99 -7.49 -1.62
N LEU A 82 -2.06 -7.67 -0.84
CA LEU A 82 -2.23 -8.81 0.05
C LEU A 82 -3.31 -9.78 -0.42
N SER A 83 -4.06 -9.44 -1.47
CA SER A 83 -5.18 -10.24 -1.97
C SER A 83 -4.85 -10.92 -3.29
N GLU A 84 -5.37 -12.14 -3.46
CA GLU A 84 -5.31 -12.86 -4.73
C GLU A 84 -6.25 -12.22 -5.76
N HIS A 85 -5.99 -12.49 -7.03
CA HIS A 85 -6.84 -12.01 -8.12
C HIS A 85 -8.26 -12.60 -8.09
N THR A 86 -8.45 -13.72 -7.37
CA THR A 86 -9.75 -14.37 -7.21
C THR A 86 -10.54 -13.82 -6.04
N ASP A 87 -9.93 -13.01 -5.18
CA ASP A 87 -10.61 -12.43 -4.03
C ASP A 87 -11.57 -11.33 -4.49
N ILE A 88 -12.72 -11.23 -3.81
CA ILE A 88 -13.74 -10.24 -4.14
C ILE A 88 -13.20 -8.83 -3.86
N ASP A 89 -12.60 -8.63 -2.68
CA ASP A 89 -12.01 -7.36 -2.27
C ASP A 89 -10.50 -7.42 -2.36
N LEU A 90 -9.88 -6.33 -2.80
CA LEU A 90 -8.44 -6.21 -2.76
C LEU A 90 -8.04 -5.56 -1.44
N ILE A 91 -7.22 -6.27 -0.67
CA ILE A 91 -6.64 -5.76 0.57
C ILE A 91 -5.24 -5.29 0.28
N PHE A 92 -4.91 -4.07 0.70
CA PHE A 92 -3.57 -3.54 0.52
C PHE A 92 -3.03 -2.97 1.82
N GLY A 93 -1.72 -3.06 1.99
CA GLY A 93 -1.02 -2.54 3.14
C GLY A 93 -0.19 -1.32 2.76
N LEU A 94 -0.09 -0.36 3.68
CA LEU A 94 0.73 0.83 3.52
C LEU A 94 1.76 0.86 4.64
N GLU A 95 3.03 1.01 4.28
CA GLU A 95 4.11 1.16 5.25
C GLU A 95 4.69 2.56 5.18
N PHE A 96 4.65 3.27 6.32
CA PHE A 96 5.17 4.63 6.45
C PHE A 96 6.40 4.65 7.35
N GLY A 97 7.41 5.42 6.93
CA GLY A 97 8.51 5.78 7.78
C GLY A 97 8.25 7.12 8.45
N LEU A 98 8.55 7.22 9.73
CA LEU A 98 8.44 8.47 10.49
C LEU A 98 9.69 8.74 11.30
N ARG A 99 9.95 10.03 11.52
CA ARG A 99 11.05 10.43 12.40
C ARG A 99 10.79 10.06 13.85
N GLU A 100 9.51 10.11 14.27
CA GLU A 100 9.06 9.84 15.64
C GLU A 100 9.24 8.38 16.05
N ASP A 101 9.29 7.48 15.08
CA ASP A 101 9.60 6.07 15.30
C ASP A 101 10.29 5.52 14.05
N SER A 102 11.54 5.93 13.87
CA SER A 102 12.32 5.58 12.67
C SER A 102 12.66 4.08 12.60
N GLU A 103 12.62 3.38 13.74
CA GLU A 103 12.95 1.96 13.81
C GLU A 103 11.79 1.08 13.32
N HIS A 104 10.56 1.41 13.71
CA HIS A 104 9.39 0.56 13.44
C HIS A 104 8.48 1.10 12.34
N GLY A 105 8.37 2.43 12.20
CA GLY A 105 7.41 3.05 11.32
C GLY A 105 5.97 2.73 11.72
N ARG A 106 5.05 2.91 10.78
CA ARG A 106 3.64 2.55 10.98
C ARG A 106 3.11 1.85 9.75
N GLY A 107 2.26 0.86 9.99
CA GLY A 107 1.65 0.06 8.94
C GLY A 107 0.14 0.05 9.08
N LEU A 108 -0.55 0.03 7.95
CA LEU A 108 -2.01 -0.01 7.88
C LEU A 108 -2.44 -1.01 6.82
N LYS A 109 -3.59 -1.65 7.03
CA LYS A 109 -4.26 -2.42 5.99
C LYS A 109 -5.58 -1.74 5.64
N PHE A 110 -5.88 -1.72 4.36
CA PHE A 110 -7.08 -1.09 3.81
C PHE A 110 -7.86 -2.07 2.94
N SER A 111 -9.18 -1.90 2.92
CA SER A 111 -10.05 -2.49 1.90
C SER A 111 -10.14 -1.54 0.71
N LEU A 112 -9.93 -2.04 -0.50
CA LEU A 112 -10.09 -1.22 -1.71
C LEU A 112 -11.56 -0.88 -1.95
N ASP A 113 -12.48 -1.78 -1.62
CA ASP A 113 -13.92 -1.56 -1.83
C ASP A 113 -14.45 -0.40 -1.01
N SER A 114 -14.03 -0.29 0.26
CA SER A 114 -14.58 0.71 1.19
C SER A 114 -13.59 1.81 1.57
N PHE A 115 -12.29 1.61 1.31
CA PHE A 115 -11.19 2.44 1.81
C PHE A 115 -11.20 2.56 3.34
N GLU A 116 -11.73 1.54 4.02
CA GLU A 116 -11.68 1.47 5.47
C GLU A 116 -10.35 0.90 5.94
N ILE A 117 -9.85 1.42 7.07
CA ILE A 117 -8.68 0.87 7.74
C ILE A 117 -9.11 -0.42 8.46
N LEU A 118 -8.49 -1.53 8.07
CA LEU A 118 -8.78 -2.83 8.66
C LEU A 118 -7.86 -3.15 9.82
N GLU A 119 -6.63 -2.61 9.78
CA GLU A 119 -5.64 -2.85 10.83
C GLU A 119 -4.64 -1.70 10.85
N TYR A 120 -4.13 -1.34 12.04
CA TYR A 120 -3.12 -0.30 12.24
C TYR A 120 -2.13 -0.75 13.30
N GLY A 121 -0.84 -0.50 13.09
CA GLY A 121 0.20 -0.82 14.04
C GLY A 121 1.58 -0.42 13.55
N ILE A 122 2.61 -1.11 14.01
CA ILE A 122 3.97 -0.86 13.52
C ILE A 122 4.09 -1.31 12.06
N GLY A 123 5.18 -0.91 11.39
CA GLY A 123 5.33 -1.07 9.95
C GLY A 123 5.00 -2.45 9.41
N LYS A 124 5.35 -3.52 10.13
CA LYS A 124 5.11 -4.90 9.67
C LYS A 124 3.63 -5.25 9.48
N VAL A 125 2.71 -4.49 10.08
CA VAL A 125 1.27 -4.70 9.88
C VAL A 125 0.90 -4.60 8.40
N ALA A 126 1.62 -3.78 7.64
CA ALA A 126 1.32 -3.55 6.23
C ALA A 126 1.50 -4.80 5.36
N TYR A 127 2.35 -5.74 5.77
CA TYR A 127 2.66 -6.91 4.96
C TYR A 127 2.56 -8.23 5.72
N TYR A 128 2.14 -8.18 6.95
CA TYR A 128 2.12 -9.38 7.81
C TYR A 128 0.70 -10.02 7.86
#